data_0c70cb007a206cf2e86f8d7e1408174f
#
_entry.id   0c70cb007a206cf2e86f8d7e1408174f
#
_cell.length_a   1.000
_cell.length_b   1.000
_cell.length_c   1.000
_cell.angle_alpha   90.00
_cell.angle_beta   90.00
_cell.angle_gamma   90.00
#
_symmetry.space_group_name_H-M   'P 1'
#
loop_
_entity.id
_entity.type
_entity.pdbx_description
1 polymer ?
#
loop_
_entity_poly.entity_id
_entity_poly.type
_entity_poly.pdbx_seq_one_letter_code
_entity_poly.pdbx_strand_id
1 'polypeptide(L)'
;RYLNLMKRDLVCDRYIWDTYVDWKINYSEYDFENWWIWKVLLRVIPYPKKSFLFVISEKESALRCSTKIDDTFESEEVKQGKIDFYTELINKNKWTHVIKGDQNIEEIFNQVKGAFYHEN
;
A
#
# COMPACT_ATOMS: atom_id res chain seq x y z
N ARG A 1 -5.24 17.60 5.55
CA ARG A 1 -6.00 18.85 5.31
C ARG A 1 -5.19 20.07 5.71
N TYR A 2 -4.61 20.07 6.91
CA TYR A 2 -3.77 21.18 7.39
C TYR A 2 -2.56 21.45 6.50
N LEU A 3 -1.86 20.40 6.06
CA LEU A 3 -0.69 20.52 5.17
C LEU A 3 -1.07 21.02 3.78
N ASN A 4 -2.27 20.67 3.31
CA ASN A 4 -2.79 21.20 2.04
C ASN A 4 -3.06 22.71 2.13
N LEU A 5 -3.50 23.20 3.29
CA LEU A 5 -3.68 24.63 3.53
C LEU A 5 -2.36 25.37 3.52
N MET A 6 -1.29 24.71 3.96
CA MET A 6 0.07 25.29 3.96
C MET A 6 0.81 25.14 2.63
N LYS A 7 0.19 24.57 1.60
CA LYS A 7 0.77 24.31 0.27
C LYS A 7 2.13 23.57 0.34
N ARG A 8 2.22 22.62 1.23
CA ARG A 8 3.42 21.77 1.38
C ARG A 8 3.18 20.40 0.76
N ASP A 9 4.22 19.86 0.15
CA ASP A 9 4.20 18.48 -0.32
C ASP A 9 4.38 17.53 0.86
N LEU A 10 3.61 16.44 0.84
CA LEU A 10 3.67 15.39 1.84
C LEU A 10 3.84 14.05 1.15
N VAL A 11 4.87 13.32 1.56
CA VAL A 11 5.09 11.93 1.15
C VAL A 11 4.79 11.03 2.34
N CYS A 12 3.86 10.10 2.16
CA CYS A 12 3.50 9.12 3.18
C CYS A 12 4.01 7.75 2.79
N ASP A 13 4.76 7.12 3.68
CA ASP A 13 5.08 5.71 3.61
C ASP A 13 3.97 4.96 4.33
N ARG A 14 3.22 4.16 3.55
CA ARG A 14 1.98 3.51 3.99
C ARG A 14 0.86 4.51 4.30
N TYR A 15 -0.37 4.14 3.93
CA TYR A 15 -1.52 5.01 4.13
C TYR A 15 -2.78 4.19 4.43
N ILE A 16 -3.96 4.73 4.20
CA ILE A 16 -5.23 4.15 4.65
C ILE A 16 -5.47 2.72 4.15
N TRP A 17 -5.07 2.40 2.92
CA TRP A 17 -5.30 1.07 2.35
C TRP A 17 -4.39 0.00 2.96
N ASP A 18 -3.19 0.38 3.37
CA ASP A 18 -2.31 -0.50 4.15
C ASP A 18 -2.91 -0.80 5.53
N THR A 19 -3.49 0.20 6.16
CA THR A 19 -4.22 0.04 7.42
C THR A 19 -5.42 -0.87 7.24
N TYR A 20 -6.17 -0.71 6.14
CA TYR A 20 -7.29 -1.58 5.80
C TYR A 20 -6.86 -3.06 5.71
N VAL A 21 -5.78 -3.34 4.99
CA VAL A 21 -5.26 -4.70 4.86
C VAL A 21 -4.81 -5.25 6.21
N ASP A 22 -4.07 -4.48 6.99
CA ASP A 22 -3.60 -4.91 8.32
C ASP A 22 -4.77 -5.23 9.25
N TRP A 23 -5.81 -4.42 9.25
CA TRP A 23 -7.00 -4.65 10.08
C TRP A 23 -7.82 -5.85 9.62
N LYS A 24 -7.93 -6.07 8.32
CA LYS A 24 -8.59 -7.25 7.77
C LYS A 24 -7.93 -8.56 8.19
N ILE A 25 -6.62 -8.55 8.32
CA ILE A 25 -5.83 -9.71 8.72
C ILE A 25 -5.85 -9.91 10.24
N ASN A 26 -5.57 -8.84 10.99
CA ASN A 26 -5.41 -8.92 12.44
C ASN A 26 -6.74 -8.96 13.19
N TYR A 27 -7.78 -8.37 12.61
CA TYR A 27 -9.09 -8.23 13.21
C TYR A 27 -10.19 -8.72 12.27
N SER A 28 -9.97 -9.90 11.67
CA SER A 28 -10.89 -10.50 10.70
C SER A 28 -12.29 -10.81 11.29
N GLU A 29 -12.37 -10.97 12.58
CA GLU A 29 -13.62 -11.20 13.31
C GLU A 29 -14.49 -9.95 13.42
N TYR A 30 -13.92 -8.76 13.22
CA TYR A 30 -14.63 -7.49 13.29
C TYR A 30 -14.94 -6.97 11.89
N ASP A 31 -16.19 -6.61 11.68
CA ASP A 31 -16.64 -6.02 10.42
C ASP A 31 -16.50 -4.50 10.47
N PHE A 32 -15.25 -4.03 10.62
CA PHE A 32 -14.96 -2.61 10.80
C PHE A 32 -15.34 -1.75 9.60
N GLU A 33 -15.45 -2.34 8.40
CA GLU A 33 -15.86 -1.64 7.17
C GLU A 33 -17.25 -1.04 7.30
N ASN A 34 -18.12 -1.67 8.09
CA ASN A 34 -19.47 -1.22 8.34
C ASN A 34 -19.58 -0.25 9.52
N TRP A 35 -18.51 -0.04 10.25
CA TRP A 35 -18.50 0.91 11.35
C TRP A 35 -18.62 2.35 10.84
N TRP A 36 -19.43 3.13 11.50
CA TRP A 36 -19.62 4.54 11.14
C TRP A 36 -18.31 5.34 11.24
N ILE A 37 -17.43 5.01 12.20
CA ILE A 37 -16.13 5.63 12.37
C ILE A 37 -15.26 5.42 11.13
N TRP A 38 -15.22 4.20 10.58
CA TRP A 38 -14.49 3.89 9.36
C TRP A 38 -14.99 4.69 8.17
N LYS A 39 -16.31 4.78 8.03
CA LYS A 39 -16.94 5.54 6.96
C LYS A 39 -16.64 7.03 7.06
N VAL A 40 -16.67 7.59 8.29
CA VAL A 40 -16.28 8.99 8.54
C VAL A 40 -14.81 9.20 8.22
N LEU A 41 -13.94 8.29 8.64
CA LEU A 41 -12.50 8.36 8.37
C LEU A 41 -12.22 8.44 6.87
N LEU A 42 -12.86 7.59 6.06
CA LEU A 42 -12.70 7.60 4.61
C LEU A 42 -13.17 8.89 3.96
N ARG A 43 -14.12 9.58 4.56
CA ARG A 43 -14.62 10.88 4.05
C ARG A 43 -13.73 12.05 4.43
N VAL A 44 -13.11 11.99 5.59
CA VAL A 44 -12.32 13.10 6.16
C VAL A 44 -10.86 13.04 5.70
N ILE A 45 -10.31 11.84 5.50
CA ILE A 45 -8.92 11.66 5.15
C ILE A 45 -8.65 12.22 3.73
N PRO A 46 -7.59 13.02 3.55
CA PRO A 46 -7.23 13.50 2.23
C PRO A 46 -6.69 12.34 1.37
N TYR A 47 -7.19 12.24 0.14
CA TYR A 47 -6.68 11.26 -0.80
C TYR A 47 -5.38 11.76 -1.44
N PRO A 48 -4.36 10.92 -1.56
CA PRO A 48 -3.12 11.29 -2.22
C PRO A 48 -3.37 11.57 -3.72
N LYS A 49 -2.69 12.55 -4.25
CA LYS A 49 -2.73 12.83 -5.71
C LYS A 49 -2.15 11.67 -6.51
N LYS A 50 -1.09 11.08 -5.99
CA LYS A 50 -0.44 9.90 -6.57
C LYS A 50 -0.15 8.90 -5.48
N SER A 51 -0.46 7.66 -5.73
CA SER A 51 -0.18 6.54 -4.84
C SER A 51 0.48 5.42 -5.63
N PHE A 52 1.53 4.85 -5.05
CA PHE A 52 2.32 3.79 -5.67
C PHE A 52 2.24 2.52 -4.83
N LEU A 53 1.92 1.42 -5.47
CA LEU A 53 2.01 0.11 -4.86
C LEU A 53 3.14 -0.67 -5.54
N PHE A 54 4.10 -1.12 -4.76
CA PHE A 54 5.19 -1.95 -5.24
C PHE A 54 4.85 -3.42 -4.99
N VAL A 55 4.74 -4.19 -6.07
CA VAL A 55 4.39 -5.60 -6.03
C VAL A 55 5.63 -6.43 -6.35
N ILE A 56 5.95 -7.39 -5.50
CA ILE A 56 7.06 -8.33 -5.71
C ILE A 56 6.53 -9.75 -5.84
N SER A 57 7.24 -10.60 -6.58
CA SER A 57 6.92 -12.02 -6.68
C SER A 57 7.14 -12.73 -5.35
N GLU A 58 6.45 -13.86 -5.12
CA GLU A 58 6.64 -14.69 -3.93
C GLU A 58 8.10 -15.11 -3.76
N LYS A 59 8.77 -15.45 -4.85
CA LYS A 59 10.17 -15.86 -4.88
C LYS A 59 11.09 -14.74 -4.40
N GLU A 60 10.90 -13.53 -4.88
CA GLU A 60 11.67 -12.35 -4.47
C GLU A 60 11.37 -11.96 -3.02
N SER A 61 10.11 -12.07 -2.60
CA SER A 61 9.71 -11.84 -1.22
C SER A 61 10.39 -12.81 -0.25
N ALA A 62 10.42 -14.08 -0.60
CA ALA A 62 11.09 -15.11 0.18
C ALA A 62 12.60 -14.86 0.26
N LEU A 63 13.22 -14.46 -0.84
CA LEU A 63 14.65 -14.14 -0.90
C LEU A 63 15.00 -12.95 0.01
N ARG A 64 14.20 -11.89 -0.04
CA ARG A 64 14.40 -10.70 0.80
C ARG A 64 14.15 -10.99 2.28
N CYS A 65 13.19 -11.83 2.61
CA CYS A 65 12.94 -12.27 3.98
C CYS A 65 14.09 -13.11 4.54
N SER A 66 14.73 -13.94 3.73
CA SER A 66 15.87 -14.76 4.16
C SER A 66 17.13 -13.95 4.48
N THR A 67 17.26 -12.75 3.91
CA THR A 67 18.37 -11.83 4.15
C THR A 67 18.14 -10.85 5.30
N LYS A 68 16.92 -10.74 5.80
CA LYS A 68 16.60 -9.93 6.97
C LYS A 68 16.82 -10.72 8.26
N ILE A 69 17.60 -10.14 9.15
CA ILE A 69 17.88 -10.69 10.48
C ILE A 69 16.72 -10.41 11.47
N ASP A 70 15.68 -9.72 11.03
CA ASP A 70 14.54 -9.38 11.87
C ASP A 70 13.57 -10.56 12.04
N ASP A 71 13.29 -10.88 13.30
CA ASP A 71 12.48 -12.01 13.77
C ASP A 71 10.96 -11.86 13.51
N THR A 72 10.52 -10.96 12.67
CA THR A 72 9.12 -10.88 12.28
C THR A 72 8.79 -11.93 11.23
N PHE A 73 8.66 -13.16 11.70
CA PHE A 73 8.23 -14.28 10.88
C PHE A 73 6.71 -14.24 10.70
N GLU A 74 6.27 -13.80 9.54
CA GLU A 74 4.87 -13.91 9.16
C GLU A 74 4.58 -15.33 8.66
N SER A 75 3.45 -15.91 9.09
CA SER A 75 3.00 -17.21 8.58
C SER A 75 2.62 -17.10 7.09
N GLU A 76 2.69 -18.23 6.38
CA GLU A 76 2.30 -18.29 4.96
C GLU A 76 0.83 -17.88 4.76
N GLU A 77 -0.04 -18.20 5.70
CA GLU A 77 -1.45 -17.81 5.66
C GLU A 77 -1.63 -16.29 5.72
N VAL A 78 -0.86 -15.61 6.56
CA VAL A 78 -0.87 -14.15 6.67
C VAL A 78 -0.34 -13.51 5.40
N LYS A 79 0.74 -14.02 4.85
CA LYS A 79 1.31 -13.53 3.57
C LYS A 79 0.31 -13.67 2.43
N GLN A 80 -0.33 -14.82 2.32
CA GLN A 80 -1.33 -15.07 1.29
C GLN A 80 -2.55 -14.15 1.46
N GLY A 81 -3.01 -13.97 2.69
CA GLY A 81 -4.09 -13.05 3.01
C GLY A 81 -3.78 -11.61 2.58
N LYS A 82 -2.56 -11.14 2.83
CA LYS A 82 -2.11 -9.82 2.37
C LYS A 82 -2.14 -9.71 0.85
N ILE A 83 -1.61 -10.70 0.15
CA ILE A 83 -1.61 -10.74 -1.31
C ILE A 83 -3.04 -10.64 -1.86
N ASP A 84 -3.95 -11.41 -1.29
CA ASP A 84 -5.35 -11.44 -1.72
C ASP A 84 -6.03 -10.07 -1.51
N PHE A 85 -5.84 -9.43 -0.37
CA PHE A 85 -6.41 -8.12 -0.08
C PHE A 85 -5.82 -7.02 -0.96
N TYR A 86 -4.51 -7.01 -1.17
CA TYR A 86 -3.89 -6.04 -2.08
C TYR A 86 -4.33 -6.25 -3.52
N THR A 87 -4.49 -7.49 -3.96
CA THR A 87 -5.02 -7.81 -5.29
C THR A 87 -6.44 -7.27 -5.45
N GLU A 88 -7.28 -7.45 -4.45
CA GLU A 88 -8.63 -6.89 -4.44
C GLU A 88 -8.62 -5.36 -4.56
N LEU A 89 -7.75 -4.69 -3.81
CA LEU A 89 -7.61 -3.23 -3.86
C LEU A 89 -7.09 -2.74 -5.22
N ILE A 90 -6.18 -3.48 -5.85
CA ILE A 90 -5.72 -3.19 -7.21
C ILE A 90 -6.90 -3.26 -8.18
N ASN A 91 -7.72 -4.31 -8.10
CA ASN A 91 -8.89 -4.48 -8.95
C ASN A 91 -9.94 -3.38 -8.74
N LYS A 92 -10.00 -2.80 -7.56
CA LYS A 92 -10.86 -1.66 -7.23
C LYS A 92 -10.24 -0.30 -7.57
N ASN A 93 -9.08 -0.28 -8.22
CA ASN A 93 -8.36 0.95 -8.61
C ASN A 93 -8.05 1.90 -7.44
N LYS A 94 -7.67 1.34 -6.29
CA LYS A 94 -7.31 2.14 -5.09
C LYS A 94 -5.93 2.77 -5.17
N TRP A 95 -5.10 2.30 -6.10
CA TRP A 95 -3.75 2.80 -6.34
C TRP A 95 -3.68 3.48 -7.70
N THR A 96 -3.03 4.63 -7.78
CA THR A 96 -2.86 5.32 -9.07
C THR A 96 -1.83 4.62 -9.95
N HIS A 97 -0.82 4.01 -9.33
CA HIS A 97 0.25 3.31 -10.04
C HIS A 97 0.59 2.01 -9.30
N VAL A 98 0.69 0.92 -10.04
CA VAL A 98 1.18 -0.36 -9.55
C VAL A 98 2.49 -0.67 -10.26
N ILE A 99 3.57 -0.80 -9.50
CA ILE A 99 4.92 -0.97 -10.03
C ILE A 99 5.46 -2.32 -9.59
N LYS A 100 6.07 -3.06 -10.51
CA LYS A 100 6.76 -4.31 -10.19
C LYS A 100 8.06 -4.01 -9.46
N GLY A 101 8.15 -4.44 -8.21
CA GLY A 101 9.30 -4.20 -7.33
C GLY A 101 10.45 -5.19 -7.50
N ASP A 102 10.29 -6.21 -8.35
CA ASP A 102 11.33 -7.20 -8.68
C ASP A 102 12.21 -6.76 -9.85
N GLN A 103 12.09 -5.51 -10.27
CA GLN A 103 12.96 -4.88 -11.25
C GLN A 103 14.20 -4.26 -10.59
N ASN A 104 15.16 -3.84 -11.41
CA ASN A 104 16.29 -3.05 -11.00
C ASN A 104 15.84 -1.71 -10.36
N ILE A 105 16.58 -1.23 -9.36
CA ILE A 105 16.27 0.02 -8.66
C ILE A 105 16.19 1.22 -9.62
N GLU A 106 17.06 1.29 -10.62
CA GLU A 106 17.02 2.35 -11.62
C GLU A 106 15.74 2.34 -12.45
N GLU A 107 15.29 1.15 -12.85
CA GLU A 107 14.04 0.99 -13.60
C GLU A 107 12.83 1.42 -12.77
N ILE A 108 12.79 1.01 -11.49
CA ILE A 108 11.75 1.42 -10.55
C ILE A 108 11.77 2.94 -10.37
N PHE A 109 12.94 3.52 -10.16
CA PHE A 109 13.11 4.96 -10.00
C PHE A 109 12.63 5.72 -11.23
N ASN A 110 12.98 5.26 -12.43
CA ASN A 110 12.55 5.88 -13.68
C ASN A 110 11.04 5.81 -13.87
N GLN A 111 10.41 4.71 -13.49
CA GLN A 111 8.94 4.57 -13.55
C GLN A 111 8.25 5.53 -12.58
N VAL A 112 8.73 5.62 -11.35
CA VAL A 112 8.20 6.56 -10.36
C VAL A 112 8.39 8.01 -10.81
N LYS A 113 9.59 8.35 -11.28
CA LYS A 113 9.92 9.68 -11.81
C LYS A 113 9.03 10.05 -12.99
N GLY A 114 8.85 9.13 -13.94
CA GLY A 114 7.96 9.33 -15.08
C GLY A 114 6.52 9.60 -14.67
N ALA A 115 6.02 8.86 -13.69
CA ALA A 115 4.68 9.07 -13.16
C ALA A 115 4.51 10.40 -12.43
N PHE A 116 5.57 10.92 -11.80
CA PHE A 116 5.56 12.24 -11.17
C PHE A 116 5.52 13.38 -12.15
N TYR A 117 6.31 13.30 -13.22
CA TYR A 117 6.48 14.40 -14.19
C TYR A 117 5.49 14.36 -15.34
N HIS A 118 4.86 13.23 -15.61
CA HIS A 118 3.78 13.14 -16.61
C HIS A 118 2.45 13.39 -15.91
N GLU A 119 2.12 14.65 -15.71
CA GLU A 119 0.79 15.05 -15.27
C GLU A 119 -0.17 15.11 -16.48
N ASN A 120 -1.18 14.32 -16.35
CA ASN A 120 -2.39 14.49 -17.14
C ASN A 120 -3.44 15.16 -16.30
#